data_17460d78a202ce4dba1cae07c10b1155
#
_entry.id   17460d78a202ce4dba1cae07c10b1155
#
_cell.length_a   1.000
_cell.length_b   1.000
_cell.length_c   1.000
_cell.angle_alpha   90.00
_cell.angle_beta   90.00
_cell.angle_gamma   90.00
#
_symmetry.space_group_name_H-M   'P 1'
#
loop_
_entity.id
_entity.type
_entity.pdbx_description
1 polymer ?
#
loop_
_entity_poly.entity_id
_entity_poly.type
_entity_poly.pdbx_seq_one_letter_code
_entity_poly.pdbx_strand_id
1 'polypeptide(L)'
;MAHKAIHRFARISPRKVRPLADLVRGKYADEALDILRYQPHRGARLIEGVIRSALGNAQDPDQNPGRTINVDSLFVAEVKIDGGPMFKRIRPRARGMAYPILKRSSHITVTLEEV
;
A
#
# COMPACT_ATOMS: atom_id res chain seq x y z
N MET A 1 7.24 -14.87 -12.05
CA MET A 1 6.09 -14.04 -12.40
C MET A 1 5.77 -13.07 -11.28
N ALA A 2 5.32 -11.89 -11.66
CA ALA A 2 4.95 -10.85 -10.70
C ALA A 2 3.44 -10.85 -10.48
N HIS A 3 3.04 -10.68 -9.22
CA HIS A 3 1.64 -10.58 -8.82
C HIS A 3 1.43 -9.20 -8.19
N LYS A 4 0.51 -8.44 -8.73
CA LYS A 4 0.39 -7.02 -8.44
C LYS A 4 -1.00 -6.68 -7.90
N ALA A 5 -1.05 -5.74 -6.96
CA ALA A 5 -2.29 -5.17 -6.47
C ALA A 5 -2.11 -3.66 -6.27
N ILE A 6 -3.18 -2.92 -6.46
CA ILE A 6 -3.18 -1.46 -6.34
C ILE A 6 -4.38 -1.02 -5.52
N HIS A 7 -4.16 -0.15 -4.55
CA HIS A 7 -5.21 0.59 -3.87
C HIS A 7 -5.14 2.04 -4.34
N ARG A 8 -6.11 2.44 -5.16
CA ARG A 8 -6.17 3.80 -5.68
C ARG A 8 -6.99 4.69 -4.78
N PHE A 9 -6.62 5.96 -4.72
CA PHE A 9 -7.34 7.00 -3.96
C PHE A 9 -7.45 6.69 -2.47
N ALA A 10 -6.40 6.12 -1.88
CA ALA A 10 -6.33 5.95 -0.44
C ALA A 10 -6.26 7.32 0.24
N ARG A 11 -7.13 7.57 1.20
CA ARG A 11 -7.21 8.86 1.90
C ARG A 11 -6.13 8.98 2.97
N ILE A 12 -4.89 9.07 2.53
CA ILE A 12 -3.75 9.25 3.39
C ILE A 12 -2.64 9.95 2.61
N SER A 13 -1.85 10.77 3.28
CA SER A 13 -0.71 11.44 2.66
C SER A 13 0.37 10.42 2.28
N PRO A 14 0.95 10.50 1.06
CA PRO A 14 2.06 9.61 0.67
C PRO A 14 3.23 9.68 1.65
N ARG A 15 3.51 10.85 2.18
CA ARG A 15 4.60 11.09 3.13
C ARG A 15 4.47 10.26 4.40
N LYS A 16 3.23 10.00 4.84
CA LYS A 16 2.96 9.20 6.04
C LYS A 16 3.06 7.70 5.79
N VAL A 17 2.87 7.27 4.54
CA VAL A 17 2.86 5.84 4.17
C VAL A 17 4.24 5.35 3.75
N ARG A 18 5.05 6.20 3.13
CA ARG A 18 6.37 5.80 2.61
C ARG A 18 7.30 5.16 3.63
N PRO A 19 7.42 5.66 4.87
CA PRO A 19 8.26 4.99 5.86
C PRO A 19 7.80 3.57 6.17
N LEU A 20 6.49 3.32 6.14
CA LEU A 20 5.94 1.98 6.36
C LEU A 20 6.24 1.06 5.19
N ALA A 21 6.20 1.58 3.97
CA ALA A 21 6.57 0.81 2.77
C ALA A 21 8.03 0.35 2.82
N ASP A 22 8.92 1.20 3.32
CA ASP A 22 10.34 0.87 3.45
C ASP A 22 10.59 -0.31 4.40
N LEU A 23 9.73 -0.51 5.40
CA LEU A 23 9.85 -1.60 6.35
C LEU A 23 9.62 -2.96 5.71
N VAL A 24 8.84 -3.03 4.64
CA VAL A 24 8.40 -4.31 4.07
C VAL A 24 9.06 -4.66 2.74
N ARG A 25 9.76 -3.73 2.12
CA ARG A 25 10.46 -4.02 0.85
C ARG A 25 11.51 -5.10 1.05
N GLY A 26 11.52 -6.09 0.17
CA GLY A 26 12.48 -7.18 0.19
C GLY A 26 12.17 -8.27 1.22
N LYS A 27 11.08 -8.16 1.95
CA LYS A 27 10.65 -9.16 2.93
C LYS A 27 9.72 -10.17 2.29
N TYR A 28 9.67 -11.39 2.82
CA TYR A 28 8.65 -12.34 2.41
C TYR A 28 7.27 -11.81 2.79
N ALA A 29 6.26 -12.20 2.03
CA ALA A 29 4.91 -11.66 2.22
C ALA A 29 4.37 -11.91 3.64
N ASP A 30 4.59 -13.11 4.19
CA ASP A 30 4.17 -13.44 5.55
C ASP A 30 4.87 -12.57 6.58
N GLU A 31 6.17 -12.38 6.42
CA GLU A 31 6.98 -11.54 7.30
C GLU A 31 6.56 -10.08 7.21
N ALA A 32 6.27 -9.61 6.00
CA ALA A 32 5.79 -8.25 5.78
C ALA A 32 4.46 -7.99 6.50
N LEU A 33 3.52 -8.93 6.42
CA LEU A 33 2.25 -8.83 7.12
C LEU A 33 2.43 -8.81 8.65
N ASP A 34 3.34 -9.62 9.17
CA ASP A 34 3.63 -9.62 10.61
C ASP A 34 4.24 -8.29 11.06
N ILE A 35 5.17 -7.75 10.30
CA ILE A 35 5.78 -6.45 10.62
C ILE A 35 4.71 -5.35 10.65
N LEU A 36 3.84 -5.31 9.66
CA LEU A 36 2.79 -4.29 9.57
C LEU A 36 1.74 -4.44 10.66
N ARG A 37 1.48 -5.65 11.12
CA ARG A 37 0.50 -5.91 12.17
C ARG A 37 0.85 -5.17 13.46
N TYR A 38 2.12 -5.08 13.79
CA TYR A 38 2.60 -4.42 15.02
C TYR A 38 2.72 -2.89 14.89
N GLN A 39 2.55 -2.35 13.69
CA GLN A 39 2.60 -0.91 13.52
C GLN A 39 1.24 -0.29 13.83
N PRO A 40 1.18 0.73 14.72
CA PRO A 40 -0.10 1.35 15.08
C PRO A 40 -0.65 2.29 14.01
N HIS A 41 0.13 2.60 12.99
CA HIS A 41 -0.22 3.58 11.97
C HIS A 41 -1.33 3.08 11.05
N ARG A 42 -2.23 3.98 10.67
CA ARG A 42 -3.31 3.68 9.73
C ARG A 42 -2.79 3.21 8.37
N GLY A 43 -1.68 3.83 7.91
CA GLY A 43 -1.04 3.45 6.65
C GLY A 43 -0.63 1.98 6.61
N ALA A 44 -0.22 1.42 7.75
CA ALA A 44 0.13 0.01 7.85
C ALA A 44 -1.08 -0.89 7.51
N ARG A 45 -2.29 -0.52 7.96
CA ARG A 45 -3.50 -1.28 7.65
C ARG A 45 -3.81 -1.24 6.17
N LEU A 46 -3.58 -0.09 5.52
CA LEU A 46 -3.80 0.07 4.09
C LEU A 46 -2.81 -0.79 3.27
N ILE A 47 -1.54 -0.79 3.65
CA ILE A 47 -0.52 -1.61 2.96
C ILE A 47 -0.81 -3.11 3.18
N GLU A 48 -1.20 -3.51 4.39
CA GLU A 48 -1.61 -4.91 4.65
C GLU A 48 -2.70 -5.37 3.69
N GLY A 49 -3.72 -4.54 3.50
CA GLY A 49 -4.82 -4.85 2.60
C GLY A 49 -4.36 -5.04 1.16
N VAL A 50 -3.42 -4.21 0.70
CA VAL A 50 -2.88 -4.33 -0.66
C VAL A 50 -2.04 -5.60 -0.80
N ILE A 51 -1.20 -5.93 0.20
CA ILE A 51 -0.41 -7.17 0.19
C ILE A 51 -1.32 -8.40 0.16
N ARG A 52 -2.38 -8.41 0.96
CA ARG A 52 -3.35 -9.51 0.96
C ARG A 52 -4.05 -9.66 -0.39
N SER A 53 -4.38 -8.53 -1.03
CA SER A 53 -4.96 -8.54 -2.37
C SER A 53 -3.98 -9.13 -3.39
N ALA A 54 -2.70 -8.78 -3.32
CA ALA A 54 -1.68 -9.33 -4.20
C ALA A 54 -1.49 -10.84 -3.97
N LEU A 55 -1.54 -11.29 -2.71
CA LEU A 55 -1.52 -12.73 -2.39
C LEU A 55 -2.73 -13.46 -2.97
N GLY A 56 -3.91 -12.85 -2.89
CA GLY A 56 -5.12 -13.41 -3.51
C GLY A 56 -4.98 -13.53 -5.01
N ASN A 57 -4.39 -12.52 -5.66
CA ASN A 57 -4.13 -12.57 -7.10
C ASN A 57 -3.14 -13.67 -7.46
N ALA A 58 -2.13 -13.90 -6.63
CA ALA A 58 -1.16 -14.97 -6.84
C ALA A 58 -1.79 -16.37 -6.75
N GLN A 59 -2.79 -16.52 -5.89
CA GLN A 59 -3.48 -17.79 -5.67
C GLN A 59 -4.65 -18.03 -6.63
N ASP A 60 -5.03 -17.03 -7.40
CA ASP A 60 -6.19 -17.10 -8.28
C ASP A 60 -5.91 -18.01 -9.48
N PRO A 61 -6.65 -19.14 -9.64
CA PRO A 61 -6.44 -20.04 -10.76
C PRO A 61 -6.80 -19.41 -12.11
N ASP A 62 -7.68 -18.43 -12.15
CA ASP A 62 -8.06 -17.74 -13.38
C ASP A 62 -6.93 -16.85 -13.90
N GLN A 63 -6.14 -16.27 -13.00
CA GLN A 63 -4.98 -15.45 -13.36
C GLN A 63 -3.72 -16.28 -13.57
N ASN A 64 -3.66 -17.48 -13.01
CA ASN A 64 -2.50 -18.37 -13.10
C ASN A 64 -2.93 -19.78 -13.55
N PRO A 65 -3.45 -19.92 -14.79
CA PRO A 65 -3.97 -21.22 -15.25
C PRO A 65 -2.87 -22.29 -15.29
N GLY A 66 -3.17 -23.44 -14.71
CA GLY A 66 -2.26 -24.58 -14.73
C GLY A 66 -1.04 -24.45 -13.84
N ARG A 67 -0.96 -23.41 -13.00
CA ARG A 67 0.15 -23.19 -12.09
C ARG A 67 -0.31 -23.20 -10.65
N THR A 68 0.47 -23.87 -9.81
CA THR A 68 0.32 -23.79 -8.36
C THR A 68 1.42 -22.89 -7.83
N ILE A 69 1.02 -21.81 -7.16
CA ILE A 69 1.96 -20.84 -6.60
C ILE A 69 2.22 -21.19 -5.14
N ASN A 70 3.49 -21.32 -4.78
CA ASN A 70 3.87 -21.48 -3.38
C ASN A 70 3.91 -20.12 -2.71
N VAL A 71 2.92 -19.87 -1.86
CA VAL A 71 2.78 -18.59 -1.15
C VAL A 71 3.97 -18.28 -0.27
N ASP A 72 4.59 -19.33 0.31
CA ASP A 72 5.74 -19.14 1.19
C ASP A 72 6.99 -18.64 0.45
N SER A 73 7.04 -18.80 -0.86
CA SER A 73 8.16 -18.33 -1.69
C SER A 73 7.97 -16.92 -2.23
N LEU A 74 6.82 -16.29 -1.99
CA LEU A 74 6.55 -14.95 -2.48
C LEU A 74 7.19 -13.90 -1.58
N PHE A 75 7.86 -12.93 -2.19
CA PHE A 75 8.45 -11.80 -1.47
C PHE A 75 7.97 -10.48 -2.06
N VAL A 76 8.04 -9.44 -1.26
CA VAL A 76 7.65 -8.09 -1.66
C VAL A 76 8.78 -7.48 -2.49
N ALA A 77 8.64 -7.57 -3.81
CA ALA A 77 9.66 -7.05 -4.73
C ALA A 77 9.60 -5.53 -4.81
N GLU A 78 8.40 -4.97 -4.78
CA GLU A 78 8.22 -3.54 -4.98
C GLU A 78 7.00 -3.04 -4.22
N VAL A 79 7.15 -1.90 -3.56
CA VAL A 79 6.05 -1.12 -2.99
C VAL A 79 6.22 0.31 -3.45
N LYS A 80 5.23 0.80 -4.18
CA LYS A 80 5.21 2.19 -4.66
C LYS A 80 4.11 2.96 -3.98
N ILE A 81 4.44 4.14 -3.50
CA ILE A 81 3.46 5.06 -2.92
C ILE A 81 3.48 6.31 -3.78
N ASP A 82 2.51 6.42 -4.66
CA ASP A 82 2.40 7.55 -5.57
C ASP A 82 1.39 8.57 -5.04
N GLY A 83 1.60 9.83 -5.37
CA GLY A 83 0.67 10.90 -5.02
C GLY A 83 -0.58 10.83 -5.88
N GLY A 84 -1.75 10.94 -5.23
CA GLY A 84 -3.03 11.05 -5.91
C GLY A 84 -3.54 12.49 -5.93
N PRO A 85 -4.77 12.71 -6.40
CA PRO A 85 -5.38 14.03 -6.41
C PRO A 85 -5.55 14.57 -4.99
N MET A 86 -5.44 15.88 -4.85
CA MET A 86 -5.60 16.56 -3.59
C MET A 86 -6.92 17.32 -3.56
N PHE A 87 -7.57 17.32 -2.40
CA PHE A 87 -8.74 18.15 -2.15
C PHE A 87 -8.33 19.31 -1.26
N LYS A 88 -8.72 20.52 -1.67
CA LYS A 88 -8.47 21.72 -0.88
C LYS A 88 -9.65 22.00 0.02
N ARG A 89 -9.37 22.32 1.28
CA ARG A 89 -10.36 22.79 2.24
C ARG A 89 -9.85 24.09 2.82
N ILE A 90 -10.78 24.94 3.27
CA ILE A 90 -10.43 26.24 3.84
C ILE A 90 -10.61 26.16 5.34
N ARG A 91 -9.63 26.64 6.07
CA ARG A 91 -9.69 26.77 7.53
C ARG A 91 -9.61 28.26 7.90
N PRO A 92 -10.69 28.82 8.47
CA PRO A 92 -10.64 30.19 8.95
C PRO A 92 -9.63 30.37 10.06
N ARG A 93 -8.89 31.49 10.02
CA ARG A 93 -7.90 31.86 11.03
C ARG A 93 -8.21 33.27 11.52
N ALA A 94 -7.44 33.72 12.50
CA ALA A 94 -7.60 35.06 13.07
C ALA A 94 -7.51 36.18 12.01
N ARG A 95 -8.12 37.31 12.29
CA ARG A 95 -8.12 38.51 11.42
C ARG A 95 -8.77 38.30 10.05
N GLY A 96 -9.77 37.41 9.98
CA GLY A 96 -10.48 37.16 8.74
C GLY A 96 -9.68 36.42 7.67
N MET A 97 -8.49 35.94 7.99
CA MET A 97 -7.66 35.19 7.06
C MET A 97 -8.11 33.74 6.99
N ALA A 98 -8.02 33.17 5.79
CA ALA A 98 -8.31 31.75 5.56
C ALA A 98 -7.07 31.07 4.99
N TYR A 99 -6.75 29.89 5.52
CA TYR A 99 -5.62 29.09 5.05
C TYR A 99 -6.12 27.81 4.40
N PRO A 100 -5.52 27.40 3.26
CA PRO A 100 -5.89 26.16 2.63
C PRO A 100 -5.37 24.95 3.45
N ILE A 101 -6.21 23.93 3.54
CA ILE A 101 -5.82 22.63 4.05
C ILE A 101 -5.85 21.67 2.87
N LEU A 102 -4.72 20.98 2.63
CA LEU A 102 -4.62 20.02 1.54
C LEU A 102 -4.93 18.62 2.07
N LYS A 103 -6.01 18.03 1.58
CA LYS A 103 -6.34 16.63 1.84
C LYS A 103 -5.73 15.79 0.75
N ARG A 104 -4.60 15.18 1.05
CA ARG A 104 -3.83 14.40 0.08
C ARG A 104 -4.34 12.97 0.00
N SER A 105 -4.19 12.36 -1.16
CA SER A 105 -4.47 10.94 -1.35
C SER A 105 -3.24 10.23 -1.91
N SER A 106 -3.25 8.92 -1.87
CA SER A 106 -2.14 8.08 -2.34
C SER A 106 -2.64 6.93 -3.16
N HIS A 107 -1.80 6.47 -4.07
CA HIS A 107 -2.00 5.21 -4.79
C HIS A 107 -0.92 4.24 -4.31
N ILE A 108 -1.33 3.15 -3.69
CA ILE A 108 -0.44 2.15 -3.13
C ILE A 108 -0.37 0.96 -4.08
N THR A 109 0.81 0.65 -4.59
CA THR A 109 1.04 -0.47 -5.49
C THR A 109 2.01 -1.44 -4.83
N VAL A 110 1.66 -2.71 -4.77
CA VAL A 110 2.52 -3.77 -4.27
C VAL A 110 2.69 -4.81 -5.36
N THR A 111 3.94 -5.22 -5.59
CA THR A 111 4.28 -6.31 -6.51
C THR A 111 4.98 -7.41 -5.72
N LEU A 112 4.42 -8.62 -5.80
CA LEU A 112 5.02 -9.82 -5.22
C LEU A 112 5.64 -10.66 -6.32
N GLU A 113 6.80 -11.23 -6.04
CA GLU A 113 7.50 -12.10 -6.97
C GLU A 113 7.88 -13.40 -6.29
N GLU A 114 8.00 -14.46 -7.09
CA GLU A 114 8.50 -15.75 -6.61
C GLU A 114 10.04 -15.72 -6.53
N VAL A 115 10.54 -16.34 -5.50
CA VAL A 115 11.98 -16.55 -5.36
C VAL A 115 12.46 -17.64 -6.30
#